data_6eaf4926fc1881380006a8a6b5281536
#
_entry.id   6eaf4926fc1881380006a8a6b5281536
#
_cell.length_a   1.000
_cell.length_b   1.000
_cell.length_c   1.000
_cell.angle_alpha   90.00
_cell.angle_beta   90.00
_cell.angle_gamma   90.00
#
_symmetry.space_group_name_H-M   'P 1'
#
loop_
_entity.id
_entity.type
_entity.pdbx_description
1 polymer ?
#
loop_
_entity_poly.entity_id
_entity_poly.type
_entity_poly.pdbx_seq_one_letter_code
_entity_poly.pdbx_strand_id
1 'polypeptide(L)'
;MRFTTIFIFGFLIFGCSPKDESRTESVFPVVASTAKPQETPSPELELECENITGILGFAYISFDATTVLYFYDKPDTSQTPAQTLRFYDDTTLKMFSFRAEGEKSYFELNPERHKLDYFLFDLAVKSRLNGWLEVVVGEQKDETLWLKESKAVRFKDWLRDMKESFAVGRIDSKTNPLRAKPDANAKEVNFNGRDCFEVVDMKGDWIKVVLQNHCSDAPKQSVSGWLRWRDENGCLLVSIFPFA
;
A
#
# COMPACT_ATOMS: atom_id res chain seq x y z
N MET A 1 35.02 27.46 37.18
CA MET A 1 33.86 28.11 37.82
C MET A 1 32.61 27.31 37.49
N ARG A 2 32.08 26.64 38.50
CA ARG A 2 30.85 25.81 38.39
C ARG A 2 29.68 26.71 38.82
N PHE A 3 28.61 26.76 38.01
CA PHE A 3 27.32 27.28 38.48
C PHE A 3 26.29 26.16 38.37
N THR A 4 25.86 25.70 39.52
CA THR A 4 24.76 24.74 39.71
C THR A 4 23.50 25.56 39.94
N THR A 5 22.50 25.44 39.10
CA THR A 5 21.19 26.04 39.31
C THR A 5 20.20 24.94 39.73
N ILE A 6 19.74 25.02 40.96
CA ILE A 6 18.72 24.14 41.55
C ILE A 6 17.35 24.78 41.27
N PHE A 7 16.46 24.03 40.59
CA PHE A 7 15.05 24.41 40.49
C PHE A 7 14.24 23.59 41.50
N ILE A 8 13.63 24.34 42.45
CA ILE A 8 12.70 23.80 43.45
C ILE A 8 11.30 23.83 42.84
N PHE A 9 10.66 22.66 42.68
CA PHE A 9 9.24 22.54 42.29
C PHE A 9 8.38 22.54 43.54
N GLY A 10 7.60 23.61 43.74
CA GLY A 10 6.59 23.70 44.78
C GLY A 10 5.30 22.97 44.40
N PHE A 11 4.91 22.01 45.22
CA PHE A 11 3.62 21.32 45.15
C PHE A 11 2.54 22.18 45.81
N LEU A 12 1.54 22.63 45.05
CA LEU A 12 0.30 23.19 45.56
C LEU A 12 -0.80 22.15 45.57
N ILE A 13 -1.19 21.73 46.77
CA ILE A 13 -2.32 20.85 47.00
C ILE A 13 -3.57 21.73 47.17
N PHE A 14 -4.52 21.65 46.23
CA PHE A 14 -5.86 22.20 46.39
C PHE A 14 -6.80 21.11 46.90
N GLY A 15 -7.22 21.24 48.16
CA GLY A 15 -8.29 20.43 48.72
C GLY A 15 -9.65 20.99 48.29
N CYS A 16 -10.53 20.14 47.78
CA CYS A 16 -11.95 20.43 47.63
C CYS A 16 -12.74 19.66 48.68
N SER A 17 -13.44 20.40 49.56
CA SER A 17 -14.47 19.91 50.47
C SER A 17 -15.78 19.65 49.71
N PRO A 18 -16.56 18.63 50.10
CA PRO A 18 -17.88 18.41 49.54
C PRO A 18 -18.92 19.29 50.24
N LYS A 19 -19.72 20.00 49.46
CA LYS A 19 -20.96 20.63 49.92
C LYS A 19 -22.14 19.69 49.70
N ASP A 20 -22.81 19.39 50.81
CA ASP A 20 -24.09 18.74 50.93
C ASP A 20 -25.20 19.68 50.40
N GLU A 21 -25.95 19.29 49.39
CA GLU A 21 -27.15 19.98 48.96
C GLU A 21 -28.31 19.02 48.78
N SER A 22 -29.33 19.30 49.53
CA SER A 22 -30.58 18.59 49.73
C SER A 22 -31.32 18.16 48.44
N ARG A 23 -31.67 16.92 48.46
CA ARG A 23 -32.50 16.19 47.50
C ARG A 23 -33.96 16.63 47.58
N THR A 24 -34.46 17.25 46.49
CA THR A 24 -35.90 17.37 46.24
C THR A 24 -36.32 16.34 45.21
N GLU A 25 -37.09 15.35 45.62
CA GLU A 25 -37.69 14.34 44.76
C GLU A 25 -38.80 14.98 43.92
N SER A 26 -38.62 15.06 42.61
CA SER A 26 -39.72 15.25 41.68
C SER A 26 -40.05 13.90 41.03
N VAL A 27 -41.24 13.42 41.38
CA VAL A 27 -41.82 12.19 40.84
C VAL A 27 -42.33 12.53 39.41
N PHE A 28 -41.63 12.00 38.37
CA PHE A 28 -42.17 11.96 37.05
C PHE A 28 -42.74 10.56 36.74
N PRO A 29 -43.91 10.47 36.07
CA PRO A 29 -44.46 9.15 35.74
C PRO A 29 -43.60 8.47 34.67
N VAL A 30 -43.16 7.24 34.98
CA VAL A 30 -42.51 6.36 34.02
C VAL A 30 -43.52 5.88 33.01
N VAL A 31 -43.49 6.44 31.79
CA VAL A 31 -44.15 5.86 30.63
C VAL A 31 -43.17 4.81 30.07
N ALA A 32 -43.53 3.55 30.26
CA ALA A 32 -42.82 2.43 29.67
C ALA A 32 -43.08 2.41 28.17
N SER A 33 -42.16 3.03 27.40
CA SER A 33 -42.13 2.84 25.95
C SER A 33 -41.24 1.64 25.63
N THR A 34 -41.87 0.51 25.35
CA THR A 34 -41.23 -0.69 24.76
C THR A 34 -41.06 -0.50 23.27
N ALA A 35 -40.23 0.47 22.87
CA ALA A 35 -39.70 0.53 21.50
C ALA A 35 -38.38 -0.26 21.47
N LYS A 36 -38.42 -1.41 20.79
CA LYS A 36 -37.25 -2.19 20.45
C LYS A 36 -36.29 -1.28 19.66
N PRO A 37 -34.99 -1.17 20.02
CA PRO A 37 -34.04 -0.39 19.21
C PRO A 37 -34.03 -0.98 17.81
N GLN A 38 -34.40 -0.19 16.83
CA GLN A 38 -34.22 -0.48 15.42
C GLN A 38 -32.71 -0.35 15.15
N GLU A 39 -32.02 -1.46 15.02
CA GLU A 39 -30.62 -1.49 14.57
C GLU A 39 -30.58 -0.88 13.17
N THR A 40 -30.09 0.33 13.07
CA THR A 40 -29.73 0.94 11.79
C THR A 40 -28.57 0.10 11.23
N PRO A 41 -28.69 -0.49 10.04
CA PRO A 41 -27.58 -1.21 9.46
C PRO A 41 -26.38 -0.26 9.37
N SER A 42 -25.28 -0.65 9.97
CA SER A 42 -23.99 0.04 9.81
C SER A 42 -23.70 0.12 8.31
N PRO A 43 -23.28 1.27 7.76
CA PRO A 43 -22.91 1.33 6.35
C PRO A 43 -21.80 0.29 6.14
N GLU A 44 -22.08 -0.68 5.28
CA GLU A 44 -21.10 -1.64 4.79
C GLU A 44 -20.02 -0.78 4.14
N LEU A 45 -18.82 -0.78 4.71
CA LEU A 45 -17.66 -0.13 4.11
C LEU A 45 -17.41 -0.87 2.80
N GLU A 46 -17.89 -0.32 1.68
CA GLU A 46 -17.47 -0.75 0.36
C GLU A 46 -15.94 -0.54 0.32
N LEU A 47 -15.19 -1.63 0.36
CA LEU A 47 -13.76 -1.61 0.13
C LEU A 47 -13.55 -1.08 -1.28
N GLU A 48 -13.10 0.17 -1.37
CA GLU A 48 -12.71 0.76 -2.66
C GLU A 48 -11.66 -0.15 -3.29
N CYS A 49 -11.98 -0.67 -4.49
CA CYS A 49 -11.06 -1.55 -5.18
C CYS A 49 -9.87 -0.77 -5.73
N GLU A 50 -8.69 -1.31 -5.61
CA GLU A 50 -7.51 -0.82 -6.32
C GLU A 50 -7.63 -1.15 -7.82
N ASN A 51 -8.09 -0.18 -8.61
CA ASN A 51 -8.25 -0.34 -10.05
C ASN A 51 -6.94 -0.09 -10.77
N ILE A 52 -6.43 -1.13 -11.46
CA ILE A 52 -5.16 -1.14 -12.19
C ILE A 52 -5.34 -1.06 -13.72
N THR A 53 -6.52 -0.70 -14.19
CA THR A 53 -6.79 -0.55 -15.63
C THR A 53 -5.78 0.40 -16.28
N GLY A 54 -5.16 -0.04 -17.38
CA GLY A 54 -4.16 0.74 -18.10
C GLY A 54 -2.76 0.76 -17.46
N ILE A 55 -2.54 0.06 -16.34
CA ILE A 55 -1.22 -0.10 -15.74
C ILE A 55 -0.57 -1.41 -16.23
N LEU A 56 0.59 -1.28 -16.87
CA LEU A 56 1.36 -2.41 -17.41
C LEU A 56 2.22 -3.14 -16.37
N GLY A 57 2.54 -2.45 -15.29
CA GLY A 57 3.46 -2.89 -14.24
C GLY A 57 4.14 -1.70 -13.59
N PHE A 58 5.38 -1.88 -13.15
CA PHE A 58 6.10 -0.89 -12.33
C PHE A 58 7.45 -0.51 -12.90
N ALA A 59 7.82 0.75 -12.75
CA ALA A 59 9.21 1.20 -12.81
C ALA A 59 9.82 0.98 -11.42
N TYR A 60 10.57 -0.09 -11.27
CA TYR A 60 11.36 -0.38 -10.08
C TYR A 60 12.61 0.49 -10.04
N ILE A 61 12.76 1.25 -8.97
CA ILE A 61 13.88 2.17 -8.79
C ILE A 61 14.87 1.58 -7.79
N SER A 62 16.08 1.25 -8.26
CA SER A 62 17.21 0.94 -7.38
C SER A 62 17.95 2.23 -7.08
N PHE A 63 17.97 2.66 -5.83
CA PHE A 63 18.54 3.95 -5.45
C PHE A 63 19.59 3.86 -4.34
N ASP A 64 20.45 4.87 -4.30
CA ASP A 64 21.39 5.21 -3.25
C ASP A 64 21.43 6.73 -3.07
N ALA A 65 22.27 7.26 -2.18
CA ALA A 65 22.39 8.69 -1.93
C ALA A 65 22.87 9.53 -3.13
N THR A 66 23.30 8.90 -4.22
CA THR A 66 23.77 9.56 -5.45
C THR A 66 22.77 9.46 -6.60
N THR A 67 21.68 8.69 -6.41
CA THR A 67 20.70 8.42 -7.46
C THR A 67 19.89 9.67 -7.77
N VAL A 68 19.83 10.00 -9.06
CA VAL A 68 19.04 11.10 -9.61
C VAL A 68 18.17 10.58 -10.74
N LEU A 69 16.87 10.84 -10.67
CA LEU A 69 15.92 10.51 -11.73
C LEU A 69 15.52 11.79 -12.45
N TYR A 70 15.49 11.72 -13.77
CA TYR A 70 15.08 12.82 -14.65
C TYR A 70 13.77 12.43 -15.34
N PHE A 71 12.72 13.19 -15.09
CA PHE A 71 11.42 13.00 -15.69
C PHE A 71 11.21 14.02 -16.81
N TYR A 72 10.64 13.59 -17.92
CA TYR A 72 10.46 14.37 -19.13
C TYR A 72 8.99 14.39 -19.56
N ASP A 73 8.55 15.48 -20.20
CA ASP A 73 7.20 15.55 -20.79
C ASP A 73 7.09 14.63 -22.03
N LYS A 74 8.21 14.30 -22.67
CA LYS A 74 8.30 13.40 -23.83
C LYS A 74 9.52 12.49 -23.69
N PRO A 75 9.55 11.31 -24.36
CA PRO A 75 10.66 10.37 -24.29
C PRO A 75 11.89 10.86 -25.10
N ASP A 76 12.47 11.98 -24.70
CA ASP A 76 13.57 12.66 -25.38
C ASP A 76 14.52 13.34 -24.40
N THR A 77 15.76 12.86 -24.33
CA THR A 77 16.81 13.42 -23.46
C THR A 77 17.46 14.71 -23.98
N SER A 78 17.15 15.17 -25.20
CA SER A 78 17.61 16.48 -25.68
C SER A 78 16.85 17.64 -25.05
N GLN A 79 15.72 17.37 -24.44
CA GLN A 79 14.91 18.35 -23.71
C GLN A 79 15.39 18.53 -22.27
N THR A 80 15.08 19.68 -21.69
CA THR A 80 15.24 19.90 -20.25
C THR A 80 14.27 19.00 -19.51
N PRO A 81 14.69 18.29 -18.45
CA PRO A 81 13.77 17.52 -17.62
C PRO A 81 12.66 18.40 -17.04
N ALA A 82 11.42 17.97 -17.14
CA ALA A 82 10.28 18.63 -16.51
C ALA A 82 10.38 18.58 -14.98
N GLN A 83 10.96 17.49 -14.48
CA GLN A 83 11.21 17.29 -13.05
C GLN A 83 12.49 16.48 -12.83
N THR A 84 13.12 16.70 -11.68
CA THR A 84 14.26 15.93 -11.20
C THR A 84 13.97 15.44 -9.79
N LEU A 85 14.20 14.15 -9.53
CA LEU A 85 14.12 13.57 -8.20
C LEU A 85 15.51 13.12 -7.76
N ARG A 86 15.93 13.59 -6.60
CA ARG A 86 17.24 13.25 -6.03
C ARG A 86 17.06 12.53 -4.71
N PHE A 87 17.62 11.33 -4.61
CA PHE A 87 17.72 10.61 -3.34
C PHE A 87 18.93 11.12 -2.54
N TYR A 88 18.81 11.05 -1.23
CA TYR A 88 19.90 11.41 -0.31
C TYR A 88 19.77 10.64 1.02
N ASP A 89 20.87 10.52 1.74
CA ASP A 89 20.89 9.96 3.09
C ASP A 89 20.49 11.06 4.09
N ASP A 90 19.32 10.90 4.71
CA ASP A 90 18.85 11.81 5.74
C ASP A 90 19.39 11.37 7.10
N THR A 91 20.47 12.00 7.52
CA THR A 91 21.14 11.69 8.78
C THR A 91 20.27 11.99 10.00
N THR A 92 19.25 12.86 9.88
CA THR A 92 18.30 13.19 10.96
C THR A 92 17.29 12.05 11.14
N LEU A 93 16.73 11.55 10.05
CA LEU A 93 15.79 10.45 10.05
C LEU A 93 16.48 9.08 10.09
N LYS A 94 17.79 9.02 9.85
CA LYS A 94 18.61 7.80 9.72
C LYS A 94 18.07 6.83 8.66
N MET A 95 17.59 7.38 7.56
CA MET A 95 17.04 6.64 6.43
C MET A 95 17.22 7.44 5.14
N PHE A 96 17.00 6.80 4.00
CA PHE A 96 16.94 7.54 2.75
C PHE A 96 15.72 8.45 2.69
N SER A 97 15.90 9.57 2.01
CA SER A 97 14.84 10.51 1.66
C SER A 97 15.02 10.94 0.20
N PHE A 98 14.03 11.61 -0.36
CA PHE A 98 14.15 12.21 -1.68
C PHE A 98 13.60 13.63 -1.67
N ARG A 99 14.07 14.44 -2.65
CA ARG A 99 13.55 15.77 -2.92
C ARG A 99 13.34 15.94 -4.41
N ALA A 100 12.27 16.64 -4.76
CA ALA A 100 11.98 17.04 -6.12
C ALA A 100 12.58 18.43 -6.40
N GLU A 101 13.16 18.60 -7.58
CA GLU A 101 13.73 19.86 -8.09
C GLU A 101 13.21 20.06 -9.51
N GLY A 102 12.69 21.24 -9.88
CA GLY A 102 12.22 21.52 -11.22
C GLY A 102 11.28 22.72 -11.32
N GLU A 103 10.75 22.98 -12.53
CA GLU A 103 9.91 24.14 -12.80
C GLU A 103 8.51 24.03 -12.18
N LYS A 104 8.01 22.80 -11.95
CA LYS A 104 6.71 22.58 -11.32
C LYS A 104 6.88 22.68 -9.79
N SER A 105 6.58 23.84 -9.23
CA SER A 105 6.69 24.14 -7.80
C SER A 105 5.79 23.27 -6.90
N TYR A 106 4.87 22.52 -7.49
CA TYR A 106 3.90 21.64 -6.81
C TYR A 106 3.97 20.20 -7.31
N PHE A 107 5.17 19.72 -7.68
CA PHE A 107 5.34 18.32 -8.06
C PHE A 107 5.25 17.46 -6.79
N GLU A 108 4.08 16.93 -6.54
CA GLU A 108 3.86 15.88 -5.56
C GLU A 108 4.00 14.54 -6.26
N LEU A 109 5.16 13.92 -6.11
CA LEU A 109 5.35 12.57 -6.59
C LEU A 109 4.59 11.62 -5.68
N ASN A 110 3.62 10.91 -6.26
CA ASN A 110 2.86 9.87 -5.58
C ASN A 110 3.31 8.49 -6.08
N PRO A 111 4.39 7.91 -5.53
CA PRO A 111 4.84 6.59 -5.92
C PRO A 111 3.80 5.56 -5.51
N GLU A 112 3.53 4.59 -6.39
CA GLU A 112 2.59 3.50 -6.14
C GLU A 112 2.97 2.72 -4.87
N ARG A 113 4.26 2.50 -4.69
CA ARG A 113 4.81 1.90 -3.48
C ARG A 113 6.08 2.60 -3.08
N HIS A 114 6.17 3.03 -1.82
CA HIS A 114 7.42 3.53 -1.28
C HIS A 114 7.62 3.12 0.18
N LYS A 115 8.79 2.59 0.46
CA LYS A 115 9.31 2.33 1.80
C LYS A 115 10.83 2.40 1.73
N LEU A 116 11.38 3.59 1.97
CA LEU A 116 12.78 3.90 1.66
C LEU A 116 13.77 3.17 2.58
N ASP A 117 13.37 2.83 3.80
CA ASP A 117 14.12 1.99 4.73
C ASP A 117 14.24 0.51 4.27
N TYR A 118 13.37 0.09 3.34
CA TYR A 118 13.42 -1.21 2.67
C TYR A 118 13.87 -1.12 1.22
N PHE A 119 14.39 0.04 0.79
CA PHE A 119 14.80 0.29 -0.60
C PHE A 119 13.68 0.06 -1.63
N LEU A 120 12.43 0.25 -1.21
CA LEU A 120 11.26 0.15 -2.07
C LEU A 120 10.84 1.54 -2.55
N PHE A 121 10.85 1.70 -3.88
CA PHE A 121 10.35 2.89 -4.55
C PHE A 121 9.94 2.51 -5.97
N ASP A 122 8.63 2.41 -6.20
CA ASP A 122 8.06 1.96 -7.46
C ASP A 122 7.03 2.97 -7.98
N LEU A 123 7.06 3.22 -9.29
CA LEU A 123 6.09 4.05 -9.99
C LEU A 123 5.26 3.18 -10.93
N ALA A 124 3.95 3.41 -10.97
CA ALA A 124 3.08 2.72 -11.92
C ALA A 124 3.42 3.12 -13.36
N VAL A 125 3.47 2.14 -14.27
CA VAL A 125 3.81 2.33 -15.70
C VAL A 125 2.59 2.14 -16.56
N LYS A 126 2.24 3.16 -17.36
CA LYS A 126 1.12 3.12 -18.33
C LYS A 126 1.56 2.65 -19.71
N SER A 127 2.74 3.06 -20.15
CA SER A 127 3.26 2.64 -21.44
C SER A 127 4.78 2.52 -21.44
N ARG A 128 5.29 1.81 -22.45
CA ARG A 128 6.73 1.59 -22.64
C ARG A 128 7.09 1.80 -24.10
N LEU A 129 8.09 2.62 -24.37
CA LEU A 129 8.51 2.96 -25.73
C LEU A 129 10.04 3.09 -25.81
N ASN A 130 10.71 2.21 -26.55
CA ASN A 130 12.13 2.30 -26.89
C ASN A 130 13.05 2.59 -25.69
N GLY A 131 12.85 1.91 -24.57
CA GLY A 131 13.65 2.10 -23.34
C GLY A 131 13.21 3.30 -22.50
N TRP A 132 11.98 3.78 -22.72
CA TRP A 132 11.31 4.77 -21.91
C TRP A 132 10.06 4.20 -21.28
N LEU A 133 9.75 4.65 -20.08
CA LEU A 133 8.57 4.29 -19.29
C LEU A 133 7.74 5.56 -19.07
N GLU A 134 6.48 5.52 -19.47
CA GLU A 134 5.50 6.53 -19.09
C GLU A 134 4.99 6.16 -17.71
N VAL A 135 5.38 6.93 -16.71
CA VAL A 135 5.09 6.66 -15.29
C VAL A 135 4.05 7.63 -14.74
N VAL A 136 3.19 7.13 -13.89
CA VAL A 136 2.25 7.96 -13.13
C VAL A 136 3.02 8.71 -12.06
N VAL A 137 2.81 10.01 -11.95
CA VAL A 137 3.56 10.89 -11.03
C VAL A 137 2.67 11.70 -10.09
N GLY A 138 1.37 11.83 -10.37
CA GLY A 138 0.41 12.56 -9.55
C GLY A 138 -0.60 11.64 -8.86
N GLU A 139 -1.53 12.23 -8.14
CA GLU A 139 -2.66 11.50 -7.55
C GLU A 139 -3.59 10.91 -8.62
N GLN A 140 -3.70 11.62 -9.75
CA GLN A 140 -4.51 11.17 -10.87
C GLN A 140 -3.68 10.28 -11.79
N LYS A 141 -4.26 9.16 -12.24
CA LYS A 141 -3.56 8.21 -13.14
C LYS A 141 -3.24 8.75 -14.53
N ASP A 142 -3.78 9.88 -14.94
CA ASP A 142 -3.48 10.58 -16.18
C ASP A 142 -2.31 11.58 -16.06
N GLU A 143 -1.89 11.91 -14.84
CA GLU A 143 -0.70 12.73 -14.61
C GLU A 143 0.56 11.87 -14.80
N THR A 144 1.14 11.94 -16.00
CA THR A 144 2.28 11.09 -16.36
C THR A 144 3.48 11.90 -16.82
N LEU A 145 4.67 11.33 -16.62
CA LEU A 145 5.93 11.79 -17.19
C LEU A 145 6.73 10.58 -17.71
N TRP A 146 7.71 10.87 -18.55
CA TRP A 146 8.59 9.86 -19.13
C TRP A 146 9.87 9.72 -18.33
N LEU A 147 10.19 8.48 -17.98
CA LEU A 147 11.40 8.10 -17.27
C LEU A 147 12.21 7.13 -18.13
N LYS A 148 13.52 7.41 -18.33
CA LYS A 148 14.37 6.56 -19.14
C LYS A 148 14.83 5.32 -18.35
N GLU A 149 14.70 4.14 -18.98
CA GLU A 149 15.28 2.90 -18.42
C GLU A 149 16.80 3.01 -18.29
N SER A 150 17.34 2.50 -17.21
CA SER A 150 18.76 2.53 -16.86
C SER A 150 19.11 1.40 -15.89
N LYS A 151 20.34 1.39 -15.35
CA LYS A 151 20.69 0.48 -14.26
C LYS A 151 19.85 0.73 -13.01
N ALA A 152 19.48 1.99 -12.74
CA ALA A 152 18.68 2.39 -11.60
C ALA A 152 17.17 2.25 -11.85
N VAL A 153 16.72 2.22 -13.11
CA VAL A 153 15.31 2.22 -13.49
C VAL A 153 15.03 1.00 -14.36
N ARG A 154 14.25 0.06 -13.85
CA ARG A 154 13.92 -1.17 -14.56
C ARG A 154 12.42 -1.40 -14.59
N PHE A 155 11.90 -1.81 -15.74
CA PHE A 155 10.53 -2.23 -15.85
C PHE A 155 10.32 -3.63 -15.28
N LYS A 156 9.26 -3.78 -14.47
CA LYS A 156 8.71 -5.06 -14.03
C LYS A 156 7.25 -5.12 -14.45
N ASP A 157 6.87 -6.13 -15.22
CA ASP A 157 5.47 -6.43 -15.45
C ASP A 157 4.84 -7.07 -14.20
N TRP A 158 3.52 -7.20 -14.20
CA TRP A 158 2.77 -7.76 -13.08
C TRP A 158 3.22 -9.16 -12.66
N LEU A 159 3.52 -10.03 -13.65
CA LEU A 159 3.98 -11.39 -13.35
C LEU A 159 5.32 -11.37 -12.64
N ARG A 160 6.24 -10.58 -13.14
CA ARG A 160 7.59 -10.46 -12.56
C ARG A 160 7.52 -9.84 -11.18
N ASP A 161 6.71 -8.81 -11.00
CA ASP A 161 6.51 -8.15 -9.72
C ASP A 161 5.97 -9.13 -8.67
N MET A 162 4.89 -9.86 -9.00
CA MET A 162 4.32 -10.86 -8.10
C MET A 162 5.28 -12.03 -7.80
N LYS A 163 6.10 -12.45 -8.77
CA LYS A 163 7.11 -13.51 -8.55
C LYS A 163 8.28 -13.08 -7.69
N GLU A 164 8.65 -11.80 -7.77
CA GLU A 164 9.76 -11.23 -6.98
C GLU A 164 9.28 -10.70 -5.61
N SER A 165 7.97 -10.65 -5.36
CA SER A 165 7.40 -10.26 -4.07
C SER A 165 7.62 -11.37 -3.03
N PHE A 166 7.59 -10.97 -1.75
CA PHE A 166 7.68 -11.92 -0.64
C PHE A 166 6.53 -12.93 -0.65
N ALA A 167 5.30 -12.47 -0.89
CA ALA A 167 4.13 -13.31 -1.02
C ALA A 167 2.97 -12.57 -1.70
N VAL A 168 1.95 -13.32 -2.09
CA VAL A 168 0.62 -12.80 -2.41
C VAL A 168 -0.43 -13.44 -1.52
N GLY A 169 -1.51 -12.71 -1.23
CA GLY A 169 -2.67 -13.22 -0.50
C GLY A 169 -3.96 -12.76 -1.15
N ARG A 170 -5.08 -13.43 -0.88
CA ARG A 170 -6.40 -13.00 -1.33
C ARG A 170 -6.86 -11.79 -0.51
N ILE A 171 -7.45 -10.81 -1.16
CA ILE A 171 -8.14 -9.71 -0.46
C ILE A 171 -9.35 -10.27 0.29
N ASP A 172 -10.13 -11.12 -0.39
CA ASP A 172 -11.23 -11.86 0.23
C ASP A 172 -11.25 -13.32 -0.26
N SER A 173 -11.10 -14.25 0.65
CA SER A 173 -11.08 -15.68 0.35
C SER A 173 -12.45 -16.25 -0.04
N LYS A 174 -13.54 -15.55 0.28
CA LYS A 174 -14.91 -16.01 -0.05
C LYS A 174 -15.24 -15.71 -1.50
N THR A 175 -14.85 -14.53 -1.99
CA THR A 175 -15.12 -14.09 -3.37
C THR A 175 -14.03 -14.55 -4.34
N ASN A 176 -12.81 -14.83 -3.85
CA ASN A 176 -11.68 -15.33 -4.65
C ASN A 176 -11.14 -16.67 -4.12
N PRO A 177 -11.91 -17.76 -4.21
CA PRO A 177 -11.47 -19.07 -3.74
C PRO A 177 -10.34 -19.64 -4.61
N LEU A 178 -9.44 -20.41 -3.97
CA LEU A 178 -8.38 -21.13 -4.68
C LEU A 178 -8.99 -22.21 -5.61
N ARG A 179 -8.62 -22.22 -6.90
CA ARG A 179 -9.18 -23.11 -7.94
C ARG A 179 -8.15 -24.12 -8.44
N ALA A 180 -8.63 -25.30 -8.82
CA ALA A 180 -7.77 -26.34 -9.41
C ALA A 180 -7.27 -26.00 -10.82
N LYS A 181 -7.95 -25.11 -11.55
CA LYS A 181 -7.62 -24.61 -12.90
C LYS A 181 -7.94 -23.12 -13.00
N PRO A 182 -7.37 -22.38 -13.97
CA PRO A 182 -7.65 -20.97 -14.20
C PRO A 182 -9.03 -20.77 -14.86
N ASP A 183 -10.08 -21.08 -14.14
CA ASP A 183 -11.47 -21.04 -14.57
C ASP A 183 -12.38 -20.85 -13.34
N ALA A 184 -13.32 -19.91 -13.45
CA ALA A 184 -14.26 -19.57 -12.38
C ALA A 184 -15.17 -20.76 -11.96
N ASN A 185 -15.43 -21.69 -12.88
CA ASN A 185 -16.22 -22.90 -12.64
C ASN A 185 -15.39 -24.12 -12.22
N ALA A 186 -14.05 -23.97 -12.16
CA ALA A 186 -13.19 -25.07 -11.74
C ALA A 186 -13.44 -25.43 -10.26
N LYS A 187 -13.18 -26.71 -9.93
CA LYS A 187 -13.28 -27.18 -8.54
C LYS A 187 -12.42 -26.33 -7.61
N GLU A 188 -12.99 -25.98 -6.46
CA GLU A 188 -12.27 -25.30 -5.39
C GLU A 188 -11.24 -26.24 -4.73
N VAL A 189 -10.09 -25.68 -4.43
CA VAL A 189 -9.08 -26.31 -3.59
C VAL A 189 -9.36 -25.87 -2.15
N ASN A 190 -9.69 -26.82 -1.29
CA ASN A 190 -9.96 -26.51 0.11
C ASN A 190 -8.67 -26.04 0.80
N PHE A 191 -8.66 -24.78 1.21
CA PHE A 191 -7.58 -24.16 1.96
C PHE A 191 -8.14 -23.08 2.90
N ASN A 192 -7.99 -23.31 4.19
CA ASN A 192 -8.49 -22.43 5.25
C ASN A 192 -7.35 -21.82 6.09
N GLY A 193 -6.10 -21.91 5.61
CA GLY A 193 -4.94 -21.34 6.29
C GLY A 193 -4.77 -19.84 5.97
N ARG A 194 -3.75 -19.25 6.60
CA ARG A 194 -3.31 -17.89 6.28
C ARG A 194 -2.71 -17.87 4.87
N ASP A 195 -3.14 -16.92 4.06
CA ASP A 195 -2.61 -16.72 2.72
C ASP A 195 -1.15 -16.24 2.79
N CYS A 196 -0.28 -17.00 2.15
CA CYS A 196 1.12 -16.69 1.95
C CYS A 196 1.57 -17.49 0.72
N PHE A 197 1.25 -16.99 -0.45
CA PHE A 197 1.47 -17.72 -1.68
C PHE A 197 2.62 -17.14 -2.50
N GLU A 198 3.42 -18.03 -3.07
CA GLU A 198 4.37 -17.71 -4.15
C GLU A 198 3.64 -17.83 -5.49
N VAL A 199 3.84 -16.85 -6.37
CA VAL A 199 3.33 -16.89 -7.74
C VAL A 199 4.35 -17.61 -8.61
N VAL A 200 3.92 -18.71 -9.25
CA VAL A 200 4.77 -19.51 -10.11
C VAL A 200 4.47 -19.33 -11.59
N ASP A 201 3.23 -18.95 -11.94
CA ASP A 201 2.79 -18.77 -13.32
C ASP A 201 1.60 -17.79 -13.41
N MET A 202 1.31 -17.28 -14.63
CA MET A 202 0.16 -16.41 -14.92
C MET A 202 -0.48 -16.78 -16.25
N LYS A 203 -1.80 -16.77 -16.27
CA LYS A 203 -2.60 -16.99 -17.49
C LYS A 203 -3.80 -16.04 -17.51
N GLY A 204 -3.70 -14.96 -18.28
CA GLY A 204 -4.72 -13.91 -18.31
C GLY A 204 -4.91 -13.29 -16.92
N ASP A 205 -6.13 -13.31 -16.41
CA ASP A 205 -6.47 -12.76 -15.09
C ASP A 205 -6.27 -13.77 -13.95
N TRP A 206 -5.56 -14.86 -14.19
CA TRP A 206 -5.28 -15.91 -13.22
C TRP A 206 -3.80 -16.07 -12.95
N ILE A 207 -3.45 -16.24 -11.68
CA ILE A 207 -2.11 -16.59 -11.22
C ILE A 207 -2.11 -18.01 -10.64
N LYS A 208 -1.09 -18.78 -10.97
CA LYS A 208 -0.84 -20.06 -10.33
C LYS A 208 -0.01 -19.82 -9.10
N VAL A 209 -0.47 -20.33 -7.96
CA VAL A 209 0.15 -20.10 -6.67
C VAL A 209 0.49 -21.40 -5.96
N VAL A 210 1.54 -21.33 -5.13
CA VAL A 210 1.98 -22.41 -4.24
C VAL A 210 2.10 -21.81 -2.83
N LEU A 211 1.54 -22.51 -1.83
CA LEU A 211 1.63 -22.08 -0.46
C LEU A 211 3.09 -22.11 0.02
N GLN A 212 3.56 -20.99 0.55
CA GLN A 212 4.84 -20.91 1.23
C GLN A 212 4.71 -21.23 2.71
N ASN A 213 5.57 -22.09 3.21
CA ASN A 213 5.50 -22.54 4.61
C ASN A 213 6.26 -21.67 5.60
N HIS A 214 6.98 -20.64 5.12
CA HIS A 214 7.76 -19.76 6.00
C HIS A 214 6.94 -18.64 6.66
N CYS A 215 5.70 -18.42 6.21
CA CYS A 215 4.80 -17.43 6.81
C CYS A 215 3.99 -17.97 8.00
N SER A 216 4.20 -19.22 8.40
CA SER A 216 3.43 -19.86 9.47
C SER A 216 4.24 -20.92 10.18
N ASP A 217 4.09 -20.99 11.50
CA ASP A 217 4.62 -22.10 12.33
C ASP A 217 3.76 -23.37 12.24
N ALA A 218 2.68 -23.34 11.45
CA ALA A 218 1.82 -24.50 11.23
C ALA A 218 2.55 -25.65 10.52
N PRO A 219 2.09 -26.90 10.65
CA PRO A 219 2.65 -28.03 9.91
C PRO A 219 2.70 -27.75 8.42
N LYS A 220 3.82 -28.11 7.76
CA LYS A 220 4.03 -27.89 6.32
C LYS A 220 2.88 -28.51 5.52
N GLN A 221 2.22 -27.70 4.74
CA GLN A 221 1.17 -28.11 3.82
C GLN A 221 1.64 -27.90 2.40
N SER A 222 1.37 -28.85 1.51
CA SER A 222 1.58 -28.70 0.09
C SER A 222 0.25 -28.34 -0.58
N VAL A 223 0.03 -27.04 -0.76
CA VAL A 223 -1.18 -26.51 -1.41
C VAL A 223 -0.77 -25.71 -2.62
N SER A 224 -1.42 -25.98 -3.76
CA SER A 224 -1.25 -25.21 -4.99
C SER A 224 -2.58 -25.07 -5.69
N GLY A 225 -2.73 -24.00 -6.47
CA GLY A 225 -3.94 -23.74 -7.23
C GLY A 225 -3.83 -22.46 -8.04
N TRP A 226 -4.97 -21.98 -8.46
CA TRP A 226 -5.12 -20.77 -9.23
C TRP A 226 -5.99 -19.78 -8.48
N LEU A 227 -5.54 -18.52 -8.43
CA LEU A 227 -6.29 -17.37 -7.93
C LEU A 227 -6.54 -16.41 -9.07
N ARG A 228 -7.69 -15.76 -9.06
CA ARG A 228 -7.93 -14.63 -9.92
C ARG A 228 -7.20 -13.43 -9.32
N TRP A 229 -6.30 -12.78 -10.07
CA TRP A 229 -5.53 -11.67 -9.52
C TRP A 229 -6.17 -10.31 -9.75
N ARG A 230 -7.02 -10.22 -10.79
CA ARG A 230 -7.87 -9.04 -11.05
C ARG A 230 -9.22 -9.49 -11.61
N ASP A 231 -10.23 -8.65 -11.47
CA ASP A 231 -11.55 -8.86 -12.07
C ASP A 231 -11.63 -8.30 -13.51
N GLU A 232 -12.82 -8.38 -14.12
CA GLU A 232 -13.12 -7.84 -15.45
C GLU A 232 -13.09 -6.32 -15.53
N ASN A 233 -13.24 -5.63 -14.41
CA ASN A 233 -13.17 -4.17 -14.30
C ASN A 233 -11.75 -3.67 -14.02
N GLY A 234 -10.78 -4.58 -13.88
CA GLY A 234 -9.39 -4.27 -13.56
C GLY A 234 -9.15 -4.00 -12.08
N CYS A 235 -10.04 -4.43 -11.19
CA CYS A 235 -9.82 -4.35 -9.75
C CYS A 235 -8.92 -5.49 -9.27
N LEU A 236 -7.91 -5.20 -8.47
CA LEU A 236 -7.10 -6.23 -7.82
C LEU A 236 -7.94 -7.08 -6.87
N LEU A 237 -7.75 -8.39 -6.94
CA LEU A 237 -8.35 -9.39 -6.06
C LEU A 237 -7.33 -10.06 -5.13
N VAL A 238 -6.08 -9.64 -5.22
CA VAL A 238 -4.97 -10.13 -4.39
C VAL A 238 -4.18 -8.95 -3.83
N SER A 239 -3.69 -9.11 -2.60
CA SER A 239 -2.69 -8.23 -2.01
C SER A 239 -1.30 -8.75 -2.37
N ILE A 240 -0.39 -7.86 -2.72
CA ILE A 240 1.00 -8.16 -3.05
C ILE A 240 1.86 -7.66 -1.89
N PHE A 241 2.62 -8.56 -1.25
CA PHE A 241 3.51 -8.24 -0.13
C PHE A 241 4.94 -8.16 -0.64
N PRO A 242 5.51 -6.97 -0.86
CA PRO A 242 6.85 -6.84 -1.45
C PRO A 242 7.97 -7.28 -0.51
N PHE A 243 7.72 -7.35 0.80
CA PHE A 243 8.67 -7.75 1.86
C PHE A 243 7.93 -8.45 3.03
N ALA A 244 8.70 -9.14 3.89
CA ALA A 244 8.21 -9.86 5.08
C ALA A 244 7.84 -8.91 6.24
#